data_bea076b38295553c51940a90dd097df3
#
_entry.id   bea076b38295553c51940a90dd097df3
#
_cell.length_a   1.000
_cell.length_b   1.000
_cell.length_c   1.000
_cell.angle_alpha   90.00
_cell.angle_beta   90.00
_cell.angle_gamma   90.00
#
_symmetry.space_group_name_H-M   'P 1'
#
loop_
_entity.id
_entity.type
_entity.pdbx_description
1 polymer ?
#
loop_
_entity_poly.entity_id
_entity_poly.type
_entity_poly.pdbx_seq_one_letter_code
_entity_poly.pdbx_strand_id
1 'polypeptide(L)'
;MTASAVFILDVKGKVIISRNYRGDVPMNCVERFAGHVLEAEEADERPVWLEHGTTYVYIKYNNLYIMAVTQRNSNAAMILLFLYRLVEVLKDYFRELEEESIRDNFVITYELMDEMMDFGYPQISEAKILREYITQEAHKLEVVKPPMAVTNAVSWRSEGIKHRKNEIFLDVVERLNLLVAANGTLLRSEILGSLKMRSYLSGMPELKLGLNDKLLFEATGRRTGGRGMSKGKAVEMEDIKFHQCVRLARFENDRTISFIPPDGEFELMSYRLNTQVKPLIWIEAVVEPHSHSRIEYMIKAKSQFKQRSTANNVEIVIPVPSDADTPSFKTSIGTVKYAPERDAIVWSIKQFHGGKEYLMRAHFGLPSVSNEEDKKDKPPITVKFEIPYFTVSGIQVRYLKIIEKSGYQALPWVRYITQNGDYQLRMG
;
A
#
# COMPACT_ATOMS: atom_id res chain seq x y z
N MET A 1 16.76 40.00 15.59
CA MET A 1 16.01 38.88 15.07
C MET A 1 14.71 39.42 14.53
N THR A 2 14.34 39.13 13.28
CA THR A 2 13.12 39.71 12.71
C THR A 2 12.50 38.70 11.76
N ALA A 3 11.34 38.16 12.10
CA ALA A 3 10.46 37.48 11.15
C ALA A 3 9.61 38.56 10.45
N SER A 4 9.49 38.49 9.13
CA SER A 4 8.64 39.43 8.38
C SER A 4 7.19 39.05 8.42
N ALA A 5 6.92 37.73 8.26
CA ALA A 5 5.58 37.15 8.37
C ALA A 5 5.64 35.73 8.90
N VAL A 6 4.53 35.29 9.50
CA VAL A 6 4.35 33.93 10.00
C VAL A 6 3.07 33.33 9.37
N PHE A 7 3.16 32.08 8.97
CA PHE A 7 2.08 31.32 8.32
C PHE A 7 1.84 30.00 9.03
N ILE A 8 0.59 29.59 9.12
CA ILE A 8 0.19 28.25 9.49
C ILE A 8 -0.47 27.64 8.26
N LEU A 9 0.02 26.48 7.83
CA LEU A 9 -0.33 25.84 6.56
C LEU A 9 -0.82 24.42 6.82
N ASP A 10 -1.66 23.92 5.94
CA ASP A 10 -2.05 22.52 5.92
C ASP A 10 -0.93 21.60 5.34
N VAL A 11 -1.16 20.29 5.33
CA VAL A 11 -0.22 19.31 4.76
C VAL A 11 0.05 19.50 3.27
N LYS A 12 -0.81 20.25 2.56
CA LYS A 12 -0.66 20.59 1.14
C LYS A 12 0.07 21.90 0.90
N GLY A 13 0.48 22.57 1.98
CA GLY A 13 1.10 23.90 1.91
C GLY A 13 0.11 25.04 1.67
N LYS A 14 -1.21 24.80 1.81
CA LYS A 14 -2.22 25.85 1.70
C LYS A 14 -2.31 26.63 3.00
N VAL A 15 -2.38 27.95 2.88
CA VAL A 15 -2.47 28.87 4.03
C VAL A 15 -3.80 28.69 4.77
N ILE A 16 -3.72 28.42 6.07
CA ILE A 16 -4.84 28.46 7.01
C ILE A 16 -4.89 29.82 7.69
N ILE A 17 -3.75 30.24 8.27
CA ILE A 17 -3.55 31.51 8.96
C ILE A 17 -2.29 32.19 8.44
N SER A 18 -2.34 33.49 8.28
CA SER A 18 -1.17 34.30 7.92
C SER A 18 -1.12 35.60 8.70
N ARG A 19 0.04 35.96 9.23
CA ARG A 19 0.27 37.23 9.88
C ARG A 19 1.50 37.92 9.33
N ASN A 20 1.31 39.12 8.77
CA ASN A 20 2.38 39.97 8.27
C ASN A 20 2.70 41.03 9.30
N TYR A 21 3.93 41.01 9.85
CA TYR A 21 4.35 41.90 10.92
C TYR A 21 5.12 43.15 10.40
N ARG A 22 5.67 43.07 9.20
CA ARG A 22 6.55 44.10 8.68
C ARG A 22 6.13 44.70 7.34
N GLY A 23 5.39 43.99 6.55
CA GLY A 23 4.97 44.41 5.22
C GLY A 23 6.09 44.44 4.17
N ASP A 24 7.26 43.86 4.47
CA ASP A 24 8.43 43.84 3.58
C ASP A 24 8.51 42.57 2.73
N VAL A 25 7.59 41.62 2.90
CA VAL A 25 7.51 40.36 2.14
C VAL A 25 6.14 40.24 1.46
N PRO A 26 6.08 39.95 0.17
CA PRO A 26 4.81 39.69 -0.52
C PRO A 26 4.18 38.40 -0.02
N MET A 27 2.86 38.40 0.24
CA MET A 27 2.17 37.26 0.84
C MET A 27 2.10 36.02 -0.06
N ASN A 28 2.24 36.18 -1.39
CA ASN A 28 2.30 35.09 -2.35
C ASN A 28 3.63 34.29 -2.31
N CYS A 29 4.62 34.72 -1.50
CA CYS A 29 5.85 33.95 -1.31
C CYS A 29 5.59 32.52 -0.80
N VAL A 30 4.44 32.31 -0.13
CA VAL A 30 4.00 31.00 0.39
C VAL A 30 3.77 29.96 -0.70
N GLU A 31 3.39 30.36 -1.92
CA GLU A 31 3.12 29.42 -3.02
C GLU A 31 4.35 28.57 -3.36
N ARG A 32 5.56 29.10 -3.13
CA ARG A 32 6.83 28.41 -3.34
C ARG A 32 7.09 27.31 -2.29
N PHE A 33 6.55 27.50 -1.09
CA PHE A 33 6.70 26.53 0.00
C PHE A 33 6.09 25.18 -0.37
N ALA A 34 4.90 25.17 -0.96
CA ALA A 34 4.23 23.93 -1.39
C ALA A 34 5.10 23.14 -2.38
N GLY A 35 5.71 23.83 -3.35
CA GLY A 35 6.65 23.21 -4.29
C GLY A 35 7.88 22.64 -3.58
N HIS A 36 8.50 23.42 -2.69
CA HIS A 36 9.70 23.01 -1.96
C HIS A 36 9.47 21.79 -1.05
N VAL A 37 8.39 21.79 -0.26
CA VAL A 37 8.09 20.70 0.69
C VAL A 37 7.55 19.44 -0.02
N LEU A 38 6.76 19.61 -1.09
CA LEU A 38 6.22 18.49 -1.84
C LEU A 38 7.27 17.83 -2.76
N GLU A 39 8.29 18.57 -3.17
CA GLU A 39 9.41 18.09 -4.00
C GLU A 39 10.59 17.55 -3.18
N ALA A 40 10.73 17.98 -1.91
CA ALA A 40 11.79 17.50 -1.04
C ALA A 40 11.57 16.04 -0.64
N GLU A 41 12.59 15.20 -0.82
CA GLU A 41 12.62 13.85 -0.20
C GLU A 41 12.79 14.02 1.33
N GLU A 42 12.19 13.15 2.14
CA GLU A 42 12.28 13.18 3.63
C GLU A 42 13.73 13.25 4.15
N ALA A 43 14.69 12.78 3.37
CA ALA A 43 16.11 12.83 3.71
C ALA A 43 16.76 14.21 3.47
N ASP A 44 16.11 15.09 2.71
CA ASP A 44 16.60 16.41 2.29
C ASP A 44 15.71 17.55 2.81
N GLU A 45 14.80 17.27 3.76
CA GLU A 45 13.99 18.29 4.43
C GLU A 45 14.89 19.26 5.20
N ARG A 46 15.09 20.42 4.60
CA ARG A 46 15.86 21.52 5.24
C ARG A 46 14.87 22.47 5.89
N PRO A 47 14.85 22.56 7.21
CA PRO A 47 13.93 23.45 7.92
C PRO A 47 14.20 24.94 7.65
N VAL A 48 15.31 25.25 7.00
CA VAL A 48 15.72 26.61 6.61
C VAL A 48 16.26 26.59 5.20
N TRP A 49 15.70 27.41 4.31
CA TRP A 49 16.25 27.61 2.96
C TRP A 49 16.10 29.06 2.50
N LEU A 50 16.89 29.45 1.53
CA LEU A 50 16.89 30.78 0.91
C LEU A 50 16.46 30.63 -0.55
N GLU A 51 15.43 31.39 -0.96
CA GLU A 51 14.99 31.46 -2.33
C GLU A 51 14.59 32.88 -2.71
N HIS A 52 15.13 33.37 -3.83
CA HIS A 52 14.86 34.72 -4.35
C HIS A 52 15.00 35.86 -3.30
N GLY A 53 16.00 35.76 -2.42
CA GLY A 53 16.25 36.77 -1.38
C GLY A 53 15.31 36.67 -0.17
N THR A 54 14.42 35.65 -0.12
CA THR A 54 13.55 35.38 1.02
C THR A 54 14.04 34.12 1.72
N THR A 55 14.28 34.19 3.01
CA THR A 55 14.61 33.03 3.86
C THR A 55 13.32 32.49 4.45
N TYR A 56 13.14 31.22 4.31
CA TYR A 56 12.03 30.44 4.86
C TYR A 56 12.54 29.58 6.01
N VAL A 57 11.81 29.58 7.12
CA VAL A 57 12.12 28.79 8.31
C VAL A 57 10.83 28.12 8.75
N TYR A 58 10.78 26.79 8.82
CA TYR A 58 9.55 26.09 9.16
C TYR A 58 9.78 24.90 10.08
N ILE A 59 8.70 24.52 10.73
CA ILE A 59 8.56 23.26 11.49
C ILE A 59 7.29 22.54 11.06
N LYS A 60 7.31 21.22 11.16
CA LYS A 60 6.14 20.38 10.95
C LYS A 60 5.63 19.87 12.28
N TYR A 61 4.36 20.04 12.53
CA TYR A 61 3.70 19.53 13.71
C TYR A 61 2.34 18.91 13.34
N ASN A 62 2.15 17.62 13.61
CA ASN A 62 0.99 16.84 13.19
C ASN A 62 0.70 17.01 11.67
N ASN A 63 -0.49 17.53 11.36
CA ASN A 63 -0.95 17.83 10.01
C ASN A 63 -0.76 19.32 9.62
N LEU A 64 0.10 20.04 10.32
CA LEU A 64 0.35 21.46 10.09
C LEU A 64 1.83 21.74 9.77
N TYR A 65 2.07 22.73 8.93
CA TYR A 65 3.36 23.42 8.80
C TYR A 65 3.25 24.82 9.41
N ILE A 66 4.18 25.17 10.28
CA ILE A 66 4.27 26.51 10.86
C ILE A 66 5.57 27.13 10.36
N MET A 67 5.43 28.20 9.60
CA MET A 67 6.50 28.81 8.82
C MET A 67 6.64 30.30 9.11
N ALA A 68 7.88 30.75 9.24
CA ALA A 68 8.23 32.16 9.23
C ALA A 68 9.06 32.50 8.01
N VAL A 69 8.86 33.68 7.46
CA VAL A 69 9.65 34.21 6.34
C VAL A 69 10.33 35.51 6.70
N THR A 70 11.51 35.78 6.11
CA THR A 70 12.23 37.02 6.29
C THR A 70 13.11 37.33 5.07
N GLN A 71 13.23 38.62 4.71
CA GLN A 71 14.18 39.11 3.70
C GLN A 71 15.47 39.62 4.31
N ARG A 72 15.58 39.62 5.63
CA ARG A 72 16.75 40.12 6.34
C ARG A 72 17.62 38.99 6.87
N ASN A 73 18.89 39.26 7.04
CA ASN A 73 19.78 38.35 7.74
C ASN A 73 19.31 38.22 9.20
N SER A 74 18.76 37.10 9.54
CA SER A 74 18.14 36.80 10.84
C SER A 74 18.73 35.52 11.44
N ASN A 75 18.66 35.38 12.76
CA ASN A 75 19.08 34.16 13.44
C ASN A 75 18.00 33.10 13.29
N ALA A 76 18.24 32.11 12.41
CA ALA A 76 17.30 31.03 12.13
C ALA A 76 16.99 30.19 13.38
N ALA A 77 17.93 29.94 14.26
CA ALA A 77 17.71 29.19 15.51
C ALA A 77 16.72 29.91 16.44
N MET A 78 16.77 31.24 16.50
CA MET A 78 15.80 32.02 17.27
C MET A 78 14.40 31.98 16.65
N ILE A 79 14.32 32.01 15.33
CA ILE A 79 13.01 31.84 14.64
C ILE A 79 12.44 30.44 14.90
N LEU A 80 13.24 29.39 14.77
CA LEU A 80 12.80 28.01 15.09
C LEU A 80 12.31 27.91 16.53
N LEU A 81 13.06 28.48 17.49
CA LEU A 81 12.65 28.48 18.88
C LEU A 81 11.29 29.17 19.09
N PHE A 82 11.08 30.31 18.41
CA PHE A 82 9.79 31.00 18.44
C PHE A 82 8.65 30.12 17.86
N LEU A 83 8.87 29.46 16.72
CA LEU A 83 7.86 28.57 16.11
C LEU A 83 7.50 27.41 17.05
N TYR A 84 8.47 26.80 17.72
CA TYR A 84 8.21 25.77 18.73
C TYR A 84 7.44 26.32 19.92
N ARG A 85 7.76 27.53 20.39
CA ARG A 85 7.01 28.18 21.46
C ARG A 85 5.57 28.50 21.05
N LEU A 86 5.35 28.93 19.82
CA LEU A 86 4.00 29.13 19.28
C LEU A 86 3.19 27.84 19.32
N VAL A 87 3.80 26.71 18.91
CA VAL A 87 3.15 25.38 19.02
C VAL A 87 2.79 25.05 20.47
N GLU A 88 3.70 25.25 21.42
CA GLU A 88 3.45 24.99 22.83
C GLU A 88 2.29 25.82 23.38
N VAL A 89 2.25 27.11 23.06
CA VAL A 89 1.15 28.01 23.48
C VAL A 89 -0.18 27.59 22.87
N LEU A 90 -0.22 27.31 21.55
CA LEU A 90 -1.44 26.85 20.86
C LEU A 90 -1.95 25.53 21.46
N LYS A 91 -1.05 24.60 21.81
CA LYS A 91 -1.41 23.35 22.49
C LYS A 91 -1.99 23.58 23.89
N ASP A 92 -1.45 24.52 24.62
CA ASP A 92 -1.96 24.84 25.95
C ASP A 92 -3.40 25.38 25.87
N TYR A 93 -3.72 26.17 24.84
CA TYR A 93 -5.07 26.72 24.61
C TYR A 93 -6.04 25.67 24.05
N PHE A 94 -5.60 24.88 23.03
CA PHE A 94 -6.50 24.00 22.26
C PHE A 94 -6.44 22.54 22.67
N ARG A 95 -5.50 22.12 23.52
CA ARG A 95 -5.14 20.75 23.94
C ARG A 95 -4.50 19.92 22.81
N GLU A 96 -5.23 19.72 21.72
CA GLU A 96 -4.73 19.07 20.51
C GLU A 96 -4.60 20.14 19.42
N LEU A 97 -3.42 20.19 18.78
CA LEU A 97 -3.14 21.14 17.72
C LEU A 97 -3.19 20.42 16.37
N GLU A 98 -4.25 20.66 15.64
CA GLU A 98 -4.55 20.14 14.31
C GLU A 98 -5.15 21.25 13.43
N GLU A 99 -5.32 20.98 12.14
CA GLU A 99 -5.92 21.93 11.19
C GLU A 99 -7.27 22.45 11.66
N GLU A 100 -8.14 21.54 12.16
CA GLU A 100 -9.48 21.85 12.65
C GLU A 100 -9.42 22.78 13.86
N SER A 101 -8.50 22.54 14.82
CA SER A 101 -8.31 23.41 15.99
C SER A 101 -7.99 24.84 15.59
N ILE A 102 -7.16 25.03 14.58
CA ILE A 102 -6.78 26.36 14.09
C ILE A 102 -7.95 27.03 13.37
N ARG A 103 -8.71 26.30 12.56
CA ARG A 103 -9.85 26.84 11.81
C ARG A 103 -10.98 27.28 12.75
N ASP A 104 -11.28 26.47 13.76
CA ASP A 104 -12.35 26.75 14.71
C ASP A 104 -12.01 27.88 15.69
N ASN A 105 -10.71 28.11 15.93
CA ASN A 105 -10.21 29.11 16.87
C ASN A 105 -9.34 30.19 16.19
N PHE A 106 -9.65 30.56 14.94
CA PHE A 106 -8.82 31.49 14.18
C PHE A 106 -8.66 32.85 14.86
N VAL A 107 -9.69 33.35 15.56
CA VAL A 107 -9.63 34.63 16.30
C VAL A 107 -8.59 34.56 17.39
N ILE A 108 -8.66 33.53 18.26
CA ILE A 108 -7.70 33.33 19.36
C ILE A 108 -6.30 33.10 18.80
N THR A 109 -6.19 32.41 17.68
CA THR A 109 -4.89 32.18 17.02
C THR A 109 -4.27 33.51 16.58
N TYR A 110 -5.05 34.42 15.98
CA TYR A 110 -4.55 35.76 15.63
C TYR A 110 -4.17 36.58 16.85
N GLU A 111 -5.01 36.59 17.89
CA GLU A 111 -4.72 37.31 19.15
C GLU A 111 -3.42 36.80 19.79
N LEU A 112 -3.23 35.49 19.87
CA LEU A 112 -2.00 34.87 20.38
C LEU A 112 -0.77 35.26 19.53
N MET A 113 -0.90 35.22 18.20
CA MET A 113 0.19 35.60 17.31
C MET A 113 0.55 37.09 17.47
N ASP A 114 -0.42 37.96 17.71
CA ASP A 114 -0.18 39.41 17.91
C ASP A 114 0.47 39.70 19.26
N GLU A 115 0.04 39.03 20.33
CA GLU A 115 0.68 39.19 21.65
C GLU A 115 2.09 38.59 21.71
N MET A 116 2.31 37.48 20.99
CA MET A 116 3.59 36.78 21.01
C MET A 116 4.65 37.41 20.13
N MET A 117 4.29 38.28 19.16
CA MET A 117 5.23 38.90 18.25
C MET A 117 4.78 40.31 17.86
N ASP A 118 5.65 41.26 18.05
CA ASP A 118 5.47 42.67 17.60
C ASP A 118 6.56 43.03 16.62
N PHE A 119 6.16 43.59 15.48
CA PHE A 119 7.04 44.02 14.38
C PHE A 119 8.18 43.04 14.00
N GLY A 120 7.89 41.71 14.15
CA GLY A 120 8.81 40.62 13.86
C GLY A 120 9.76 40.25 15.02
N TYR A 121 9.57 40.82 16.20
CA TYR A 121 10.33 40.52 17.41
C TYR A 121 9.45 39.77 18.40
N PRO A 122 9.86 38.58 18.89
CA PRO A 122 9.16 37.87 19.94
C PRO A 122 8.96 38.72 21.20
N GLN A 123 7.76 38.65 21.73
CA GLN A 123 7.35 39.31 22.98
C GLN A 123 7.06 38.22 24.04
N ILE A 124 5.94 38.30 24.72
CA ILE A 124 5.53 37.36 25.75
C ILE A 124 5.20 36.03 25.08
N SER A 125 5.83 34.95 25.52
CA SER A 125 5.57 33.56 25.02
C SER A 125 5.22 32.58 26.14
N GLU A 126 4.88 33.05 27.33
CA GLU A 126 4.44 32.20 28.44
C GLU A 126 2.91 32.06 28.43
N ALA A 127 2.40 30.84 28.21
CA ALA A 127 0.97 30.56 28.12
C ALA A 127 0.20 31.04 29.37
N LYS A 128 0.79 30.95 30.55
CA LYS A 128 0.15 31.41 31.78
C LYS A 128 -0.13 32.92 31.81
N ILE A 129 0.83 33.72 31.31
CA ILE A 129 0.71 35.17 31.22
C ILE A 129 -0.28 35.52 30.11
N LEU A 130 -0.20 34.86 28.96
CA LEU A 130 -1.13 35.10 27.84
C LEU A 130 -2.58 34.85 28.24
N ARG A 131 -2.86 33.87 29.10
CA ARG A 131 -4.21 33.59 29.61
C ARG A 131 -4.80 34.70 30.50
N GLU A 132 -3.98 35.58 31.05
CA GLU A 132 -4.48 36.75 31.78
C GLU A 132 -4.99 37.85 30.83
N TYR A 133 -4.46 37.90 29.59
CA TYR A 133 -4.86 38.87 28.57
C TYR A 133 -5.91 38.31 27.61
N ILE A 134 -5.73 37.06 27.16
CA ILE A 134 -6.63 36.38 26.23
C ILE A 134 -7.49 35.41 27.03
N THR A 135 -8.64 35.90 27.48
CA THR A 135 -9.57 35.15 28.37
C THR A 135 -10.66 34.41 27.60
N GLN A 136 -10.70 34.51 26.26
CA GLN A 136 -11.69 33.81 25.44
C GLN A 136 -11.53 32.29 25.61
N GLU A 137 -12.67 31.60 25.86
CA GLU A 137 -12.65 30.13 25.87
C GLU A 137 -12.46 29.62 24.45
N ALA A 138 -11.33 28.98 24.23
CA ALA A 138 -11.06 28.28 22.98
C ALA A 138 -12.06 27.13 22.77
N HIS A 139 -12.59 26.99 21.57
CA HIS A 139 -13.29 25.79 21.15
C HIS A 139 -12.28 24.64 21.21
N LYS A 140 -12.30 23.93 22.35
CA LYS A 140 -11.48 22.74 22.51
C LYS A 140 -12.11 21.72 21.61
N LEU A 141 -11.34 21.17 20.68
CA LEU A 141 -11.71 19.92 20.04
C LEU A 141 -12.03 18.96 21.19
N GLU A 142 -13.31 18.83 21.52
CA GLU A 142 -13.76 17.71 22.28
C GLU A 142 -13.51 16.51 21.38
N VAL A 143 -12.36 15.89 21.57
CA VAL A 143 -12.28 14.46 21.40
C VAL A 143 -13.35 13.99 22.38
N VAL A 144 -14.58 13.81 21.88
CA VAL A 144 -15.63 13.11 22.59
C VAL A 144 -15.00 11.78 22.93
N LYS A 145 -14.38 11.70 24.11
CA LYS A 145 -14.03 10.40 24.69
C LYS A 145 -15.39 9.83 25.04
N PRO A 146 -15.95 8.91 24.21
CA PRO A 146 -17.14 8.24 24.57
C PRO A 146 -16.94 7.71 26.00
N PRO A 147 -17.95 7.70 26.89
CA PRO A 147 -17.82 7.26 28.27
C PRO A 147 -17.05 5.94 28.26
N MET A 148 -16.07 5.78 29.17
CA MET A 148 -15.13 4.65 29.19
C MET A 148 -15.80 3.27 29.12
N ALA A 149 -17.07 3.17 29.49
CA ALA A 149 -17.90 1.96 29.36
C ALA A 149 -18.30 1.62 27.91
N VAL A 150 -18.28 2.58 26.98
CA VAL A 150 -18.65 2.37 25.55
C VAL A 150 -17.44 2.23 24.66
N THR A 151 -16.25 2.69 25.07
CA THR A 151 -15.04 2.75 24.26
C THR A 151 -14.24 1.46 24.19
N ASN A 152 -14.45 0.53 25.11
CA ASN A 152 -13.70 -0.72 25.10
C ASN A 152 -14.45 -1.89 24.47
N ALA A 153 -15.76 -1.78 24.28
CA ALA A 153 -16.56 -2.84 23.65
C ALA A 153 -16.67 -2.64 22.14
N VAL A 154 -15.78 -3.23 21.40
CA VAL A 154 -15.97 -3.43 19.95
C VAL A 154 -16.70 -4.75 19.74
N SER A 155 -17.70 -4.78 18.86
CA SER A 155 -18.55 -5.97 18.64
C SER A 155 -17.79 -7.21 18.14
N TRP A 156 -16.62 -7.00 17.53
CA TRP A 156 -15.79 -8.07 16.93
C TRP A 156 -14.68 -8.59 17.84
N ARG A 157 -14.50 -8.04 19.05
CA ARG A 157 -13.46 -8.47 19.99
C ARG A 157 -13.92 -8.34 21.43
N SER A 158 -13.87 -9.45 22.17
CA SER A 158 -14.21 -9.49 23.59
C SER A 158 -13.12 -8.85 24.45
N GLU A 159 -13.52 -8.26 25.56
CA GLU A 159 -12.57 -7.78 26.58
C GLU A 159 -11.94 -8.94 27.36
N GLY A 160 -10.76 -8.70 27.93
CA GLY A 160 -10.10 -9.66 28.82
C GLY A 160 -9.39 -10.80 28.13
N ILE A 161 -9.24 -10.78 26.81
CA ILE A 161 -8.46 -11.80 26.07
C ILE A 161 -7.01 -11.80 26.57
N LYS A 162 -6.51 -13.00 26.88
CA LYS A 162 -5.11 -13.24 27.28
C LYS A 162 -4.54 -14.41 26.51
N HIS A 163 -3.39 -14.19 25.87
CA HIS A 163 -2.61 -15.21 25.18
C HIS A 163 -1.26 -15.40 25.89
N ARG A 164 -0.81 -16.64 25.97
CA ARG A 164 0.49 -16.97 26.56
C ARG A 164 1.65 -16.39 25.73
N LYS A 165 1.47 -16.39 24.40
CA LYS A 165 2.37 -15.75 23.44
C LYS A 165 1.57 -14.78 22.60
N ASN A 166 2.04 -13.54 22.54
CA ASN A 166 1.45 -12.51 21.71
C ASN A 166 2.07 -12.58 20.32
N GLU A 167 1.35 -13.18 19.37
CA GLU A 167 1.82 -13.41 18.01
C GLU A 167 0.80 -12.89 17.01
N ILE A 168 1.30 -12.39 15.89
CA ILE A 168 0.47 -11.93 14.78
C ILE A 168 1.08 -12.36 13.46
N PHE A 169 0.26 -12.91 12.59
CA PHE A 169 0.63 -13.37 11.27
C PHE A 169 -0.19 -12.62 10.24
N LEU A 170 0.47 -12.15 9.21
CA LEU A 170 -0.14 -11.45 8.08
C LEU A 170 0.25 -12.17 6.79
N ASP A 171 -0.71 -12.79 6.13
CA ASP A 171 -0.55 -13.42 4.83
C ASP A 171 -1.10 -12.50 3.74
N VAL A 172 -0.23 -12.02 2.88
CA VAL A 172 -0.59 -11.28 1.66
C VAL A 172 -0.72 -12.30 0.54
N VAL A 173 -1.96 -12.59 0.14
CA VAL A 173 -2.29 -13.60 -0.88
C VAL A 173 -2.76 -12.91 -2.14
N GLU A 174 -2.08 -13.11 -3.24
CA GLU A 174 -2.49 -12.62 -4.57
C GLU A 174 -2.90 -13.78 -5.47
N ARG A 175 -4.04 -13.64 -6.14
CA ARG A 175 -4.53 -14.55 -7.18
C ARG A 175 -4.44 -13.87 -8.54
N LEU A 176 -3.71 -14.47 -9.46
CA LEU A 176 -3.55 -13.94 -10.81
C LEU A 176 -4.57 -14.58 -11.76
N ASN A 177 -5.53 -13.76 -12.21
CA ASN A 177 -6.42 -14.10 -13.33
C ASN A 177 -5.75 -13.65 -14.62
N LEU A 178 -5.57 -14.59 -15.55
CA LEU A 178 -4.87 -14.35 -16.80
C LEU A 178 -5.53 -15.11 -17.95
N LEU A 179 -5.79 -14.43 -19.05
CA LEU A 179 -6.20 -15.03 -20.31
C LEU A 179 -5.29 -14.57 -21.43
N VAL A 180 -4.62 -15.52 -22.09
CA VAL A 180 -3.73 -15.27 -23.19
C VAL A 180 -4.30 -15.91 -24.47
N ALA A 181 -4.26 -15.15 -25.58
CA ALA A 181 -4.63 -15.68 -26.89
C ALA A 181 -3.55 -16.62 -27.45
N ALA A 182 -3.88 -17.43 -28.45
CA ALA A 182 -2.95 -18.33 -29.12
C ALA A 182 -1.74 -17.63 -29.75
N ASN A 183 -1.89 -16.38 -30.19
CA ASN A 183 -0.81 -15.54 -30.71
C ASN A 183 0.08 -14.90 -29.64
N GLY A 184 -0.14 -15.21 -28.35
CA GLY A 184 0.59 -14.65 -27.23
C GLY A 184 0.08 -13.29 -26.74
N THR A 185 -0.97 -12.74 -27.33
CA THR A 185 -1.55 -11.48 -26.89
C THR A 185 -2.30 -11.66 -25.56
N LEU A 186 -2.03 -10.78 -24.61
CA LEU A 186 -2.70 -10.77 -23.32
C LEU A 186 -4.12 -10.19 -23.50
N LEU A 187 -5.16 -11.02 -23.28
CA LEU A 187 -6.56 -10.62 -23.41
C LEU A 187 -7.13 -10.08 -22.09
N ARG A 188 -6.76 -10.71 -20.98
CA ARG A 188 -7.16 -10.29 -19.62
C ARG A 188 -6.02 -10.49 -18.66
N SER A 189 -5.82 -9.53 -17.79
CA SER A 189 -4.87 -9.62 -16.67
C SER A 189 -5.42 -8.86 -15.49
N GLU A 190 -5.63 -9.55 -14.39
CA GLU A 190 -6.21 -9.01 -13.18
C GLU A 190 -5.59 -9.72 -11.97
N ILE A 191 -5.26 -8.95 -10.94
CA ILE A 191 -4.77 -9.48 -9.68
C ILE A 191 -5.84 -9.22 -8.61
N LEU A 192 -6.27 -10.27 -7.94
CA LEU A 192 -7.12 -10.21 -6.76
C LEU A 192 -6.26 -10.46 -5.54
N GLY A 193 -6.09 -9.43 -4.71
CA GLY A 193 -5.30 -9.51 -3.49
C GLY A 193 -6.18 -9.59 -2.25
N SER A 194 -5.71 -10.31 -1.24
CA SER A 194 -6.29 -10.32 0.09
C SER A 194 -5.21 -10.34 1.17
N LEU A 195 -5.42 -9.57 2.23
CA LEU A 195 -4.61 -9.58 3.43
C LEU A 195 -5.34 -10.38 4.49
N LYS A 196 -4.86 -11.59 4.77
CA LYS A 196 -5.40 -12.48 5.79
C LYS A 196 -4.55 -12.37 7.04
N MET A 197 -5.21 -12.19 8.17
CA MET A 197 -4.55 -12.00 9.44
C MET A 197 -4.96 -13.06 10.45
N ARG A 198 -3.98 -13.52 11.22
CA ARG A 198 -4.21 -14.35 12.41
C ARG A 198 -3.64 -13.60 13.60
N SER A 199 -4.50 -13.18 14.50
CA SER A 199 -4.16 -12.35 15.65
C SER A 199 -4.38 -13.13 16.94
N TYR A 200 -3.30 -13.36 17.68
CA TYR A 200 -3.28 -13.94 19.02
C TYR A 200 -2.63 -12.94 19.97
N LEU A 201 -3.32 -11.83 20.20
CA LEU A 201 -2.81 -10.72 21.00
C LEU A 201 -3.69 -10.54 22.25
N SER A 202 -3.06 -10.24 23.39
CA SER A 202 -3.77 -9.98 24.64
C SER A 202 -4.33 -8.55 24.68
N GLY A 203 -5.41 -8.34 25.44
CA GLY A 203 -6.03 -7.02 25.64
C GLY A 203 -6.70 -6.47 24.40
N MET A 204 -6.66 -5.16 24.22
CA MET A 204 -7.29 -4.40 23.12
C MET A 204 -6.20 -3.63 22.33
N PRO A 205 -5.31 -4.33 21.61
CA PRO A 205 -4.22 -3.70 20.90
C PRO A 205 -4.72 -2.89 19.70
N GLU A 206 -4.19 -1.70 19.51
CA GLU A 206 -4.34 -0.93 18.28
C GLU A 206 -3.18 -1.27 17.33
N LEU A 207 -3.52 -1.65 16.11
CA LEU A 207 -2.55 -1.95 15.06
C LEU A 207 -2.53 -0.86 14.01
N LYS A 208 -1.32 -0.59 13.47
CA LYS A 208 -1.12 0.31 12.34
C LYS A 208 -0.31 -0.40 11.26
N LEU A 209 -0.91 -0.56 10.10
CA LEU A 209 -0.32 -1.21 8.94
C LEU A 209 -0.08 -0.18 7.83
N GLY A 210 1.16 -0.14 7.33
CA GLY A 210 1.53 0.65 6.17
C GLY A 210 1.94 -0.23 5.00
N LEU A 211 1.41 0.09 3.81
CA LEU A 211 1.72 -0.57 2.53
C LEU A 211 2.48 0.39 1.61
N ASN A 212 3.07 -0.13 0.53
CA ASN A 212 3.68 0.66 -0.54
C ASN A 212 2.64 1.12 -1.58
N ASP A 213 1.57 1.77 -1.15
CA ASP A 213 0.51 2.30 -2.01
C ASP A 213 1.02 3.52 -2.82
N LYS A 214 0.68 3.58 -4.13
CA LYS A 214 1.04 4.66 -5.03
C LYS A 214 0.41 6.00 -4.62
N LEU A 215 -0.85 5.97 -4.19
CA LEU A 215 -1.56 7.16 -3.73
C LEU A 215 -0.93 7.74 -2.46
N LEU A 216 -0.36 6.90 -1.59
CA LEU A 216 0.42 7.37 -0.44
C LEU A 216 1.68 8.10 -0.89
N PHE A 217 2.37 7.61 -1.93
CA PHE A 217 3.56 8.28 -2.47
C PHE A 217 3.23 9.59 -3.16
N GLU A 218 2.12 9.66 -3.88
CA GLU A 218 1.65 10.90 -4.52
C GLU A 218 1.17 11.92 -3.49
N ALA A 219 0.46 11.49 -2.45
CA ALA A 219 0.02 12.36 -1.35
C ALA A 219 1.18 12.89 -0.49
N THR A 220 2.28 12.12 -0.38
CA THR A 220 3.50 12.53 0.35
C THR A 220 4.54 13.20 -0.55
N GLY A 221 4.22 13.55 -1.81
CA GLY A 221 5.10 14.29 -2.71
C GLY A 221 6.29 13.51 -3.28
N ARG A 222 6.39 12.21 -3.05
CA ARG A 222 7.47 11.38 -3.59
C ARG A 222 7.26 11.03 -5.07
N ARG A 223 7.62 11.94 -5.97
CA ARG A 223 7.75 11.64 -7.40
C ARG A 223 8.92 10.68 -7.63
N THR A 224 8.65 9.56 -8.27
CA THR A 224 9.64 8.54 -8.69
C THR A 224 10.52 9.06 -9.82
N GLY A 225 11.50 9.91 -9.52
CA GLY A 225 12.34 10.56 -10.52
C GLY A 225 13.77 10.92 -10.08
N GLY A 226 14.42 10.12 -9.24
CA GLY A 226 15.85 10.28 -8.88
C GLY A 226 16.65 9.00 -9.15
N ARG A 227 17.77 9.11 -9.90
CA ARG A 227 18.75 8.02 -10.10
C ARG A 227 19.39 7.66 -8.76
N GLY A 228 19.10 6.46 -8.20
CA GLY A 228 20.03 5.84 -7.29
C GLY A 228 19.56 5.38 -5.92
N MET A 229 18.27 4.96 -5.73
CA MET A 229 17.92 4.09 -4.58
C MET A 229 16.78 3.13 -4.97
N SER A 230 16.76 1.94 -4.39
CA SER A 230 15.91 0.80 -4.77
C SER A 230 14.47 1.24 -5.04
N LYS A 231 14.08 1.21 -6.31
CA LYS A 231 12.72 1.47 -6.78
C LYS A 231 11.76 0.47 -6.14
N GLY A 232 11.23 0.78 -4.96
CA GLY A 232 10.02 0.16 -4.48
C GLY A 232 8.91 0.54 -5.46
N LYS A 233 8.47 -0.40 -6.29
CA LYS A 233 7.39 -0.20 -7.24
C LYS A 233 6.13 0.14 -6.45
N ALA A 234 5.66 1.38 -6.56
CA ALA A 234 4.40 1.79 -5.95
C ALA A 234 3.23 1.07 -6.64
N VAL A 235 2.25 0.62 -5.87
CA VAL A 235 1.11 -0.18 -6.34
C VAL A 235 -0.14 0.67 -6.26
N GLU A 236 -0.89 0.76 -7.37
CA GLU A 236 -2.20 1.42 -7.41
C GLU A 236 -3.28 0.37 -7.19
N MET A 237 -3.96 0.46 -6.04
CA MET A 237 -5.01 -0.49 -5.66
C MET A 237 -6.38 0.08 -6.00
N GLU A 238 -7.22 -0.78 -6.59
CA GLU A 238 -8.61 -0.50 -6.92
C GLU A 238 -9.54 -1.39 -6.08
N ASP A 239 -10.81 -1.03 -5.98
CA ASP A 239 -11.86 -1.81 -5.29
C ASP A 239 -11.43 -2.32 -3.91
N ILE A 240 -10.86 -1.45 -3.09
CA ILE A 240 -10.39 -1.81 -1.75
C ILE A 240 -11.61 -2.02 -0.85
N LYS A 241 -11.67 -3.19 -0.21
CA LYS A 241 -12.67 -3.52 0.80
C LYS A 241 -11.98 -3.84 2.11
N PHE A 242 -12.44 -3.23 3.20
CA PHE A 242 -11.89 -3.43 4.53
C PHE A 242 -12.84 -4.22 5.42
N HIS A 243 -12.25 -4.96 6.36
CA HIS A 243 -12.99 -5.52 7.49
C HIS A 243 -13.55 -4.38 8.37
N GLN A 244 -14.69 -4.60 8.99
CA GLN A 244 -15.36 -3.62 9.87
C GLN A 244 -14.47 -3.06 11.00
N CYS A 245 -13.39 -3.75 11.37
CA CYS A 245 -12.48 -3.28 12.42
C CYS A 245 -11.59 -2.11 11.98
N VAL A 246 -11.50 -1.80 10.67
CA VAL A 246 -10.63 -0.75 10.13
C VAL A 246 -11.28 0.62 10.28
N ARG A 247 -10.52 1.60 10.76
CA ARG A 247 -10.92 3.01 10.85
C ARG A 247 -10.74 3.69 9.50
N LEU A 248 -11.81 3.75 8.70
CA LEU A 248 -11.79 4.26 7.32
C LEU A 248 -11.34 5.73 7.24
N ALA A 249 -11.77 6.58 8.17
CA ALA A 249 -11.40 8.00 8.18
C ALA A 249 -9.88 8.23 8.23
N ARG A 250 -9.12 7.38 8.92
CA ARG A 250 -7.65 7.47 8.92
C ARG A 250 -7.04 7.00 7.61
N PHE A 251 -7.61 5.97 6.99
CA PHE A 251 -7.14 5.51 5.70
C PHE A 251 -7.38 6.53 4.59
N GLU A 252 -8.48 7.25 4.62
CA GLU A 252 -8.78 8.33 3.67
C GLU A 252 -7.81 9.50 3.79
N ASN A 253 -7.39 9.84 5.02
CA ASN A 253 -6.51 10.97 5.28
C ASN A 253 -5.02 10.67 5.03
N ASP A 254 -4.49 9.61 5.63
CA ASP A 254 -3.05 9.32 5.64
C ASP A 254 -2.67 7.95 5.06
N ARG A 255 -3.65 7.22 4.48
CA ARG A 255 -3.48 5.86 3.93
C ARG A 255 -2.94 4.85 4.94
N THR A 256 -3.00 5.16 6.23
CA THR A 256 -2.62 4.22 7.29
C THR A 256 -3.81 3.36 7.67
N ILE A 257 -3.65 2.05 7.56
CA ILE A 257 -4.68 1.09 7.98
C ILE A 257 -4.56 0.92 9.49
N SER A 258 -5.46 1.56 10.27
CA SER A 258 -5.48 1.45 11.73
C SER A 258 -6.72 0.70 12.19
N PHE A 259 -6.55 -0.26 13.12
CA PHE A 259 -7.62 -1.14 13.54
C PHE A 259 -7.32 -1.83 14.87
N ILE A 260 -8.39 -2.31 15.53
CA ILE A 260 -8.30 -3.28 16.63
C ILE A 260 -8.72 -4.63 16.05
N PRO A 261 -7.81 -5.62 15.98
CA PRO A 261 -8.08 -6.87 15.28
C PRO A 261 -9.08 -7.73 16.05
N PRO A 262 -9.95 -8.49 15.37
CA PRO A 262 -10.62 -9.64 15.98
C PRO A 262 -9.58 -10.62 16.54
N ASP A 263 -9.98 -11.48 17.46
CA ASP A 263 -9.14 -12.58 17.92
C ASP A 263 -9.27 -13.77 16.96
N GLY A 264 -8.15 -14.38 16.58
CA GLY A 264 -8.12 -15.49 15.63
C GLY A 264 -7.90 -15.06 14.18
N GLU A 265 -8.50 -15.81 13.24
CA GLU A 265 -8.31 -15.61 11.79
C GLU A 265 -9.40 -14.73 11.20
N PHE A 266 -9.01 -13.76 10.36
CA PHE A 266 -9.93 -12.91 9.60
C PHE A 266 -9.25 -12.33 8.35
N GLU A 267 -10.05 -11.86 7.40
CA GLU A 267 -9.59 -11.10 6.25
C GLU A 267 -9.63 -9.61 6.58
N LEU A 268 -8.45 -8.96 6.67
CA LEU A 268 -8.35 -7.55 6.99
C LEU A 268 -8.81 -6.66 5.85
N MET A 269 -8.38 -6.99 4.63
CA MET A 269 -8.76 -6.26 3.43
C MET A 269 -8.63 -7.13 2.19
N SER A 270 -9.37 -6.77 1.15
CA SER A 270 -9.18 -7.26 -0.21
C SER A 270 -9.05 -6.08 -1.18
N TYR A 271 -8.36 -6.30 -2.29
CA TYR A 271 -8.12 -5.29 -3.33
C TYR A 271 -8.03 -5.94 -4.71
N ARG A 272 -8.19 -5.11 -5.73
CA ARG A 272 -8.07 -5.48 -7.13
C ARG A 272 -7.02 -4.61 -7.81
N LEU A 273 -6.31 -5.19 -8.78
CA LEU A 273 -5.34 -4.49 -9.62
C LEU A 273 -5.57 -4.89 -11.08
N ASN A 274 -5.87 -3.91 -11.91
CA ASN A 274 -5.99 -4.08 -13.36
C ASN A 274 -4.67 -3.74 -14.05
N THR A 275 -3.62 -4.51 -13.78
CA THR A 275 -2.30 -4.32 -14.36
C THR A 275 -1.98 -5.39 -15.38
N GLN A 276 -1.43 -5.01 -16.52
CA GLN A 276 -0.92 -5.96 -17.49
C GLN A 276 0.34 -6.63 -16.95
N VAL A 277 0.24 -7.90 -16.60
CA VAL A 277 1.33 -8.71 -16.06
C VAL A 277 1.76 -9.73 -17.08
N LYS A 278 3.07 -9.91 -17.26
CA LYS A 278 3.60 -11.02 -18.05
C LYS A 278 3.21 -12.36 -17.43
N PRO A 279 2.81 -13.36 -18.19
CA PRO A 279 2.52 -14.69 -17.68
C PRO A 279 3.66 -15.22 -16.81
N LEU A 280 3.37 -15.66 -15.59
CA LEU A 280 4.39 -16.23 -14.70
C LEU A 280 4.87 -17.58 -15.19
N ILE A 281 3.96 -18.39 -15.71
CA ILE A 281 4.25 -19.65 -16.37
C ILE A 281 3.70 -19.52 -17.80
N TRP A 282 4.59 -19.50 -18.76
CA TRP A 282 4.29 -19.46 -20.19
C TRP A 282 4.21 -20.86 -20.74
N ILE A 283 3.16 -21.17 -21.51
CA ILE A 283 2.99 -22.46 -22.18
C ILE A 283 2.99 -22.23 -23.67
N GLU A 284 3.85 -22.93 -24.37
CA GLU A 284 3.81 -23.08 -25.83
C GLU A 284 3.30 -24.48 -26.14
N ALA A 285 2.21 -24.58 -26.87
CA ALA A 285 1.62 -25.84 -27.28
C ALA A 285 1.66 -25.95 -28.79
N VAL A 286 2.30 -27.00 -29.28
CA VAL A 286 2.26 -27.41 -30.68
C VAL A 286 1.52 -28.72 -30.76
N VAL A 287 0.48 -28.76 -31.59
CA VAL A 287 -0.37 -29.93 -31.81
C VAL A 287 -0.27 -30.35 -33.27
N GLU A 288 0.27 -31.52 -33.53
CA GLU A 288 0.51 -32.02 -34.87
C GLU A 288 -0.33 -33.27 -35.12
N PRO A 289 -1.38 -33.21 -35.98
CA PRO A 289 -2.10 -34.39 -36.44
C PRO A 289 -1.28 -35.13 -37.49
N HIS A 290 -1.12 -36.44 -37.29
CA HIS A 290 -0.45 -37.33 -38.26
C HIS A 290 -1.48 -38.27 -38.88
N SER A 291 -1.64 -38.20 -40.21
CA SER A 291 -2.38 -39.15 -41.09
C SER A 291 -3.54 -39.90 -40.39
N HIS A 292 -4.59 -39.19 -40.01
CA HIS A 292 -5.92 -39.68 -39.57
C HIS A 292 -5.98 -40.67 -38.41
N SER A 293 -4.87 -41.07 -37.81
CA SER A 293 -4.84 -42.08 -36.75
C SER A 293 -4.06 -41.70 -35.50
N ARG A 294 -3.33 -40.56 -35.50
CA ARG A 294 -2.44 -40.18 -34.42
C ARG A 294 -2.36 -38.66 -34.28
N ILE A 295 -2.35 -38.18 -33.04
CA ILE A 295 -2.09 -36.77 -32.71
C ILE A 295 -0.91 -36.66 -31.75
N GLU A 296 -0.02 -35.74 -32.02
CA GLU A 296 1.12 -35.44 -31.15
C GLU A 296 0.96 -34.06 -30.51
N TYR A 297 1.23 -34.00 -29.21
CA TYR A 297 1.31 -32.79 -28.43
C TYR A 297 2.74 -32.55 -28.00
N MET A 298 3.27 -31.38 -28.31
CA MET A 298 4.53 -30.88 -27.75
C MET A 298 4.25 -29.66 -26.92
N ILE A 299 4.38 -29.80 -25.60
CA ILE A 299 4.07 -28.75 -24.62
C ILE A 299 5.36 -28.32 -23.96
N LYS A 300 5.69 -27.03 -24.09
CA LYS A 300 6.84 -26.40 -23.50
C LYS A 300 6.38 -25.43 -22.44
N ALA A 301 6.77 -25.65 -21.19
CA ALA A 301 6.44 -24.81 -20.07
C ALA A 301 7.68 -24.01 -19.62
N LYS A 302 7.56 -22.68 -19.53
CA LYS A 302 8.66 -21.80 -19.17
C LYS A 302 8.25 -20.89 -18.00
N SER A 303 9.03 -20.88 -16.94
CA SER A 303 8.84 -19.94 -15.84
C SER A 303 9.46 -18.58 -16.16
N GLN A 304 8.67 -17.50 -15.98
CA GLN A 304 9.08 -16.12 -16.26
C GLN A 304 9.26 -15.28 -14.98
N PHE A 305 9.36 -15.93 -13.83
CA PHE A 305 9.67 -15.30 -12.56
C PHE A 305 11.15 -15.51 -12.17
N LYS A 306 11.61 -14.79 -11.14
CA LYS A 306 13.02 -14.76 -10.72
C LYS A 306 13.53 -16.14 -10.33
N GLN A 307 14.82 -16.43 -10.63
CA GLN A 307 15.47 -17.72 -10.35
C GLN A 307 15.43 -18.15 -8.88
N ARG A 308 15.40 -17.18 -7.94
CA ARG A 308 15.31 -17.45 -6.50
C ARG A 308 13.93 -17.92 -6.03
N SER A 309 12.90 -17.80 -6.85
CA SER A 309 11.54 -18.21 -6.54
C SER A 309 11.25 -19.57 -7.15
N THR A 310 10.38 -20.34 -6.52
CA THR A 310 9.95 -21.66 -6.97
C THR A 310 8.44 -21.73 -6.89
N ALA A 311 7.79 -22.16 -7.98
CA ALA A 311 6.37 -22.47 -7.96
C ALA A 311 6.18 -23.92 -7.48
N ASN A 312 5.32 -24.09 -6.51
CA ASN A 312 5.00 -25.38 -5.92
C ASN A 312 3.71 -25.95 -6.52
N ASN A 313 3.65 -27.26 -6.62
CA ASN A 313 2.46 -28.01 -7.04
C ASN A 313 1.86 -27.47 -8.34
N VAL A 314 2.71 -27.27 -9.35
CA VAL A 314 2.27 -26.81 -10.67
C VAL A 314 1.51 -27.93 -11.35
N GLU A 315 0.28 -27.65 -11.80
CA GLU A 315 -0.58 -28.55 -12.53
C GLU A 315 -0.98 -27.86 -13.84
N ILE A 316 -0.57 -28.42 -14.95
CA ILE A 316 -0.90 -27.95 -16.31
C ILE A 316 -1.91 -28.93 -16.89
N VAL A 317 -3.13 -28.45 -17.13
CA VAL A 317 -4.21 -29.21 -17.71
C VAL A 317 -4.34 -28.85 -19.18
N ILE A 318 -4.06 -29.81 -20.05
CA ILE A 318 -4.06 -29.66 -21.50
C ILE A 318 -5.25 -30.44 -22.07
N PRO A 319 -6.22 -29.78 -22.70
CA PRO A 319 -7.33 -30.45 -23.31
C PRO A 319 -6.92 -31.30 -24.52
N VAL A 320 -7.55 -32.44 -24.66
CA VAL A 320 -7.38 -33.39 -25.77
C VAL A 320 -8.74 -33.76 -26.35
N PRO A 321 -8.83 -34.30 -27.58
CA PRO A 321 -10.07 -34.82 -28.12
C PRO A 321 -10.67 -35.90 -27.25
N SER A 322 -12.00 -35.97 -27.18
CA SER A 322 -12.72 -36.93 -26.35
C SER A 322 -12.56 -38.39 -26.80
N ASP A 323 -12.19 -38.59 -28.08
CA ASP A 323 -11.93 -39.91 -28.68
C ASP A 323 -10.45 -40.33 -28.62
N ALA A 324 -9.61 -39.56 -27.89
CA ALA A 324 -8.19 -39.85 -27.72
C ALA A 324 -7.99 -41.15 -26.92
N ASP A 325 -7.26 -42.11 -27.49
CA ASP A 325 -6.99 -43.42 -26.89
C ASP A 325 -5.46 -43.70 -26.86
N THR A 326 -5.10 -44.73 -26.08
CA THR A 326 -3.73 -45.27 -25.98
C THR A 326 -2.65 -44.19 -25.78
N PRO A 327 -2.71 -43.43 -24.65
CA PRO A 327 -1.77 -42.34 -24.40
C PRO A 327 -0.34 -42.83 -24.14
N SER A 328 0.62 -42.17 -24.71
CA SER A 328 2.04 -42.35 -24.38
C SER A 328 2.70 -40.99 -24.10
N PHE A 329 3.46 -40.89 -23.01
CA PHE A 329 4.03 -39.67 -22.52
C PHE A 329 5.55 -39.72 -22.38
N LYS A 330 6.22 -38.62 -22.73
CA LYS A 330 7.61 -38.37 -22.41
C LYS A 330 7.72 -36.98 -21.78
N THR A 331 8.29 -36.88 -20.60
CA THR A 331 8.47 -35.60 -19.92
C THR A 331 9.88 -35.45 -19.39
N SER A 332 10.36 -34.20 -19.36
CA SER A 332 11.67 -33.85 -18.78
C SER A 332 11.62 -33.78 -17.26
N ILE A 333 10.46 -33.51 -16.68
CA ILE A 333 10.25 -33.41 -15.23
C ILE A 333 8.79 -33.68 -14.86
N GLY A 334 8.58 -34.14 -13.63
CA GLY A 334 7.25 -34.35 -13.07
C GLY A 334 6.58 -35.63 -13.57
N THR A 335 5.28 -35.69 -13.45
CA THR A 335 4.44 -36.82 -13.86
C THR A 335 3.33 -36.36 -14.78
N VAL A 336 3.01 -37.14 -15.75
CA VAL A 336 1.90 -36.90 -16.69
C VAL A 336 0.88 -38.01 -16.55
N LYS A 337 -0.39 -37.63 -16.48
CA LYS A 337 -1.54 -38.57 -16.42
C LYS A 337 -2.58 -38.14 -17.42
N TYR A 338 -3.22 -39.09 -18.04
CA TYR A 338 -4.44 -38.85 -18.79
C TYR A 338 -5.65 -38.94 -17.87
N ALA A 339 -6.54 -37.99 -17.98
CA ALA A 339 -7.79 -37.89 -17.24
C ALA A 339 -8.96 -37.93 -18.22
N PRO A 340 -9.45 -39.11 -18.60
CA PRO A 340 -10.50 -39.23 -19.59
C PRO A 340 -11.82 -38.58 -19.16
N GLU A 341 -12.09 -38.51 -17.85
CA GLU A 341 -13.27 -37.82 -17.32
C GLU A 341 -13.28 -36.30 -17.56
N ARG A 342 -12.15 -35.72 -17.97
CA ARG A 342 -11.98 -34.30 -18.26
C ARG A 342 -11.53 -34.03 -19.69
N ASP A 343 -11.42 -35.08 -20.51
CA ASP A 343 -10.81 -35.01 -21.83
C ASP A 343 -9.48 -34.21 -21.81
N ALA A 344 -8.60 -34.54 -20.86
CA ALA A 344 -7.39 -33.76 -20.64
C ALA A 344 -6.16 -34.58 -20.21
N ILE A 345 -4.99 -34.07 -20.57
CA ILE A 345 -3.71 -34.46 -19.98
C ILE A 345 -3.46 -33.58 -18.77
N VAL A 346 -3.06 -34.17 -17.65
CA VAL A 346 -2.64 -33.45 -16.44
C VAL A 346 -1.13 -33.65 -16.24
N TRP A 347 -0.35 -32.60 -16.43
CA TRP A 347 1.09 -32.57 -16.17
C TRP A 347 1.37 -31.93 -14.83
N SER A 348 1.85 -32.71 -13.86
CA SER A 348 2.09 -32.28 -12.48
C SER A 348 3.57 -32.16 -12.21
N ILE A 349 4.01 -30.98 -11.75
CA ILE A 349 5.39 -30.65 -11.39
C ILE A 349 5.41 -30.17 -9.94
N LYS A 350 6.06 -30.92 -9.04
CA LYS A 350 6.09 -30.58 -7.61
C LYS A 350 6.79 -29.25 -7.34
N GLN A 351 7.91 -29.01 -8.01
CA GLN A 351 8.70 -27.78 -7.86
C GLN A 351 9.15 -27.29 -9.23
N PHE A 352 8.71 -26.11 -9.62
CA PHE A 352 9.08 -25.46 -10.87
C PHE A 352 9.92 -24.21 -10.55
N HIS A 353 11.22 -24.32 -10.78
CA HIS A 353 12.17 -23.25 -10.46
C HIS A 353 12.09 -22.09 -11.46
N GLY A 354 12.33 -20.86 -10.95
CA GLY A 354 12.33 -19.67 -11.79
C GLY A 354 13.41 -19.70 -12.88
N GLY A 355 13.07 -19.18 -14.07
CA GLY A 355 13.93 -19.14 -15.23
C GLY A 355 14.21 -20.50 -15.90
N LYS A 356 13.51 -21.57 -15.49
CA LYS A 356 13.65 -22.91 -16.09
C LYS A 356 12.56 -23.13 -17.15
N GLU A 357 12.88 -24.08 -18.03
CA GLU A 357 12.04 -24.50 -19.13
C GLU A 357 12.00 -26.02 -19.17
N TYR A 358 10.80 -26.58 -19.34
CA TYR A 358 10.58 -28.01 -19.37
C TYR A 358 9.70 -28.39 -20.55
N LEU A 359 9.92 -29.60 -21.06
CA LEU A 359 9.25 -30.14 -22.23
C LEU A 359 8.47 -31.41 -21.86
N MET A 360 7.26 -31.50 -22.34
CA MET A 360 6.44 -32.70 -22.34
C MET A 360 5.97 -33.02 -23.76
N ARG A 361 6.05 -34.27 -24.14
CA ARG A 361 5.50 -34.81 -25.38
C ARG A 361 4.48 -35.88 -25.06
N ALA A 362 3.36 -35.82 -25.73
CA ALA A 362 2.33 -36.84 -25.65
C ALA A 362 1.88 -37.25 -27.06
N HIS A 363 1.52 -38.48 -27.23
CA HIS A 363 0.84 -38.92 -28.44
C HIS A 363 -0.32 -39.82 -28.10
N PHE A 364 -1.38 -39.75 -28.92
CA PHE A 364 -2.62 -40.47 -28.78
C PHE A 364 -3.02 -41.10 -30.12
N GLY A 365 -3.67 -42.27 -30.08
CA GLY A 365 -4.45 -42.78 -31.18
C GLY A 365 -5.79 -42.03 -31.28
N LEU A 366 -6.25 -41.77 -32.49
CA LEU A 366 -7.57 -41.22 -32.77
C LEU A 366 -8.35 -42.26 -33.59
N PRO A 367 -9.29 -42.98 -32.99
CA PRO A 367 -10.02 -44.04 -33.71
C PRO A 367 -11.05 -43.51 -34.71
N SER A 368 -11.53 -42.30 -34.53
CA SER A 368 -12.49 -41.66 -35.45
C SER A 368 -11.84 -40.57 -36.33
N VAL A 369 -12.32 -40.47 -37.57
CA VAL A 369 -11.96 -39.39 -38.47
C VAL A 369 -12.65 -38.14 -37.96
N SER A 370 -11.87 -37.20 -37.38
CA SER A 370 -12.40 -35.92 -36.95
C SER A 370 -12.96 -35.15 -38.14
N ASN A 371 -14.24 -34.86 -38.15
CA ASN A 371 -14.86 -33.96 -39.10
C ASN A 371 -14.30 -32.53 -38.88
N GLU A 372 -14.23 -31.74 -39.97
CA GLU A 372 -13.70 -30.35 -39.92
C GLU A 372 -14.48 -29.40 -38.97
N GLU A 373 -15.62 -29.85 -38.43
CA GLU A 373 -16.42 -29.10 -37.44
C GLU A 373 -15.80 -29.06 -36.04
N ASP A 374 -14.87 -29.94 -35.68
CA ASP A 374 -14.15 -29.94 -34.39
C ASP A 374 -13.04 -28.89 -34.30
N LYS A 375 -12.84 -28.05 -35.33
CA LYS A 375 -11.87 -26.95 -35.31
C LYS A 375 -12.36 -25.70 -34.58
N LYS A 376 -13.62 -25.64 -34.19
CA LYS A 376 -14.17 -24.49 -33.45
C LYS A 376 -14.05 -24.67 -31.95
N ASP A 377 -13.29 -23.76 -31.30
CA ASP A 377 -13.23 -23.58 -29.86
C ASP A 377 -12.58 -24.71 -29.02
N LYS A 378 -11.31 -25.02 -29.29
CA LYS A 378 -10.54 -25.86 -28.36
C LYS A 378 -10.51 -25.18 -26.97
N PRO A 379 -10.84 -25.90 -25.88
CA PRO A 379 -10.73 -25.39 -24.54
C PRO A 379 -9.30 -24.89 -24.28
N PRO A 380 -9.12 -23.84 -23.46
CA PRO A 380 -7.79 -23.33 -23.13
C PRO A 380 -7.02 -24.27 -22.21
N ILE A 381 -5.70 -24.22 -22.29
CA ILE A 381 -4.82 -24.81 -21.28
C ILE A 381 -5.00 -24.05 -19.97
N THR A 382 -5.20 -24.75 -18.87
CA THR A 382 -5.30 -24.16 -17.53
C THR A 382 -4.07 -24.50 -16.71
N VAL A 383 -3.59 -23.55 -15.91
CA VAL A 383 -2.40 -23.75 -15.07
C VAL A 383 -2.72 -23.41 -13.64
N LYS A 384 -2.44 -24.34 -12.71
CA LYS A 384 -2.49 -24.13 -11.27
C LYS A 384 -1.07 -24.06 -10.72
N PHE A 385 -0.84 -23.15 -9.78
CA PHE A 385 0.45 -23.00 -9.12
C PHE A 385 0.35 -22.19 -7.83
N GLU A 386 1.35 -22.32 -6.98
CA GLU A 386 1.56 -21.46 -5.82
C GLU A 386 3.03 -21.08 -5.73
N ILE A 387 3.31 -19.76 -5.61
CA ILE A 387 4.67 -19.23 -5.46
C ILE A 387 4.75 -18.56 -4.08
N PRO A 388 5.42 -19.18 -3.09
CA PRO A 388 5.64 -18.57 -1.79
C PRO A 388 6.69 -17.46 -1.85
N TYR A 389 6.61 -16.51 -0.91
CA TYR A 389 7.50 -15.35 -0.76
C TYR A 389 7.58 -14.47 -2.03
N PHE A 390 6.48 -14.40 -2.76
CA PHE A 390 6.41 -13.67 -4.01
C PHE A 390 5.07 -12.94 -4.16
N THR A 391 5.10 -11.70 -4.66
CA THR A 391 3.92 -10.94 -5.08
C THR A 391 4.06 -10.53 -6.54
N VAL A 392 2.99 -10.65 -7.30
CA VAL A 392 2.94 -10.24 -8.72
C VAL A 392 2.90 -8.73 -8.83
N SER A 393 2.10 -8.08 -7.99
CA SER A 393 1.94 -6.62 -7.97
C SER A 393 3.17 -5.88 -7.49
N GLY A 394 3.98 -6.53 -6.65
CA GLY A 394 5.06 -5.90 -5.91
C GLY A 394 4.60 -5.20 -4.63
N ILE A 395 3.38 -5.50 -4.14
CA ILE A 395 2.91 -5.01 -2.85
C ILE A 395 3.83 -5.46 -1.73
N GLN A 396 4.10 -4.55 -0.79
CA GLN A 396 4.95 -4.81 0.36
C GLN A 396 4.38 -4.15 1.61
N VAL A 397 4.44 -4.87 2.71
CA VAL A 397 4.18 -4.33 4.05
C VAL A 397 5.43 -3.56 4.49
N ARG A 398 5.28 -2.26 4.69
CA ARG A 398 6.37 -1.39 5.15
C ARG A 398 6.58 -1.48 6.64
N TYR A 399 5.48 -1.48 7.37
CA TYR A 399 5.48 -1.65 8.81
C TYR A 399 4.15 -2.25 9.29
N LEU A 400 4.21 -2.94 10.41
CA LEU A 400 3.06 -3.35 11.21
C LEU A 400 3.40 -3.01 12.66
N LYS A 401 2.82 -1.92 13.18
CA LYS A 401 3.03 -1.46 14.56
C LYS A 401 1.88 -1.94 15.44
N ILE A 402 2.23 -2.43 16.62
CA ILE A 402 1.28 -2.90 17.63
C ILE A 402 1.42 -1.97 18.83
N ILE A 403 0.32 -1.36 19.24
CA ILE A 403 0.24 -0.41 20.35
C ILE A 403 -0.74 -0.96 21.37
N GLU A 404 -0.23 -1.32 22.55
CA GLU A 404 -1.05 -1.82 23.63
C GLU A 404 -0.56 -1.25 24.97
N LYS A 405 -1.52 -0.97 25.90
CA LYS A 405 -1.25 -0.27 27.18
C LYS A 405 -0.32 -1.03 28.10
N SER A 406 -0.34 -2.36 28.07
CA SER A 406 0.54 -3.21 28.89
C SER A 406 1.98 -3.28 28.38
N GLY A 407 2.23 -2.78 27.14
CA GLY A 407 3.58 -2.67 26.58
C GLY A 407 4.27 -3.99 26.23
N TYR A 408 3.53 -5.09 26.06
CA TYR A 408 4.13 -6.34 25.62
C TYR A 408 4.71 -6.22 24.21
N GLN A 409 5.80 -6.94 23.97
CA GLN A 409 6.37 -7.06 22.64
C GLN A 409 5.70 -8.21 21.89
N ALA A 410 5.14 -7.93 20.71
CA ALA A 410 4.66 -8.94 19.79
C ALA A 410 5.47 -8.88 18.49
N LEU A 411 5.83 -10.04 17.95
CA LEU A 411 6.56 -10.13 16.69
C LEU A 411 5.58 -10.34 15.54
N PRO A 412 5.51 -9.41 14.59
CA PRO A 412 4.71 -9.60 13.39
C PRO A 412 5.44 -10.49 12.37
N TRP A 413 4.75 -11.50 11.87
CA TRP A 413 5.21 -12.35 10.79
C TRP A 413 4.44 -12.01 9.51
N VAL A 414 5.17 -11.61 8.46
CA VAL A 414 4.56 -11.29 7.16
C VAL A 414 5.00 -12.33 6.14
N ARG A 415 4.02 -12.89 5.45
CA ARG A 415 4.23 -13.88 4.39
C ARG A 415 3.52 -13.43 3.12
N TYR A 416 4.17 -13.61 1.98
CA TYR A 416 3.64 -13.31 0.66
C TYR A 416 3.42 -14.58 -0.12
N ILE A 417 2.28 -14.72 -0.76
CA ILE A 417 1.91 -15.90 -1.53
C ILE A 417 1.22 -15.45 -2.82
N THR A 418 1.71 -15.94 -3.95
CA THR A 418 1.00 -15.78 -5.23
C THR A 418 0.43 -17.14 -5.65
N GLN A 419 -0.84 -17.16 -6.01
CA GLN A 419 -1.55 -18.32 -6.51
C GLN A 419 -2.15 -18.03 -7.89
N ASN A 420 -2.42 -19.07 -8.65
CA ASN A 420 -3.30 -18.92 -9.80
C ASN A 420 -4.72 -18.55 -9.35
N GLY A 421 -5.37 -17.69 -10.10
CA GLY A 421 -6.82 -17.57 -10.15
C GLY A 421 -7.35 -18.35 -11.36
N ASP A 422 -8.06 -17.67 -12.24
CA ASP A 422 -8.43 -18.17 -13.56
C ASP A 422 -7.25 -17.91 -14.52
N TYR A 423 -6.38 -18.91 -14.69
CA TYR A 423 -5.14 -18.79 -15.44
C TYR A 423 -5.20 -19.69 -16.68
N GLN A 424 -5.41 -19.07 -17.85
CA GLN A 424 -5.74 -19.75 -19.09
C GLN A 424 -4.88 -19.28 -20.27
N LEU A 425 -4.45 -20.24 -21.12
CA LEU A 425 -3.73 -19.97 -22.35
C LEU A 425 -4.44 -20.71 -23.50
N ARG A 426 -4.88 -19.98 -24.52
CA ARG A 426 -5.51 -20.58 -25.69
C ARG A 426 -4.47 -21.27 -26.56
N MET A 427 -4.82 -22.45 -27.07
CA MET A 427 -4.05 -23.16 -28.06
C MET A 427 -4.31 -22.57 -29.46
N GLY A 428 -3.31 -22.64 -30.36
CA GLY A 428 -3.45 -22.27 -31.75
C GLY A 428 -4.21 -23.31 -32.56
#